data_bb28a31ea5d5c9bfbcedfc09f531aca0
#
_entry.id   bb28a31ea5d5c9bfbcedfc09f531aca0
#
_cell.length_a   1.000
_cell.length_b   1.000
_cell.length_c   1.000
_cell.angle_alpha   90.00
_cell.angle_beta   90.00
_cell.angle_gamma   90.00
#
_symmetry.space_group_name_H-M   'P 1'
#
loop_
_entity.id
_entity.type
_entity.pdbx_description
1 polymer ?
#
loop_
_entity_poly.entity_id
_entity_poly.type
_entity_poly.pdbx_seq_one_letter_code
_entity_poly.pdbx_strand_id
1 'polypeptide(L)'
;MATLVTYFSASGVTKRVAEKIASAIDADIFEIEPKTPYTAADLDYMDKNSRSTIEMNDKSFRPPIKETIDVSDYDTILIGFPVWWYTAPTIINTFIESIDIAGKTAIAFCTSGGTGIIGCENDLKNAYPEANWKPGRRLYGRESDDEIINWVNE
;
A
#
# COMPACT_ATOMS: atom_id res chain seq x y z
N MET A 1 -13.05 6.81 -16.24
CA MET A 1 -13.14 6.15 -14.93
C MET A 1 -12.17 6.81 -13.98
N ALA A 2 -12.42 6.72 -12.70
CA ALA A 2 -11.65 7.43 -11.68
C ALA A 2 -10.47 6.60 -11.16
N THR A 3 -9.55 7.29 -10.51
CA THR A 3 -8.40 6.69 -9.82
C THR A 3 -8.62 6.78 -8.32
N LEU A 4 -8.30 5.70 -7.62
CA LEU A 4 -8.37 5.62 -6.15
C LEU A 4 -6.97 5.43 -5.60
N VAL A 5 -6.59 6.28 -4.64
CA VAL A 5 -5.35 6.11 -3.88
C VAL A 5 -5.69 5.42 -2.57
N THR A 6 -5.11 4.26 -2.33
CA THR A 6 -5.29 3.53 -1.07
C THR A 6 -3.94 3.43 -0.35
N TYR A 7 -3.97 3.38 0.97
CA TYR A 7 -2.74 3.29 1.74
C TYR A 7 -2.97 2.72 3.13
N PHE A 8 -1.95 2.04 3.63
CA PHE A 8 -1.79 1.74 5.05
C PHE A 8 -0.63 2.54 5.61
N SER A 9 -0.82 3.21 6.73
CA SER A 9 0.22 4.01 7.38
C SER A 9 0.28 3.68 8.86
N ALA A 10 1.46 3.27 9.32
CA ALA A 10 1.69 2.95 10.73
C ALA A 10 2.15 4.19 11.54
N SER A 11 2.95 5.06 10.92
CA SER A 11 3.57 6.21 11.60
C SER A 11 3.19 7.57 11.01
N GLY A 12 2.34 7.60 9.98
CA GLY A 12 1.91 8.83 9.33
C GLY A 12 2.74 9.23 8.11
N VAL A 13 3.87 8.58 7.84
CA VAL A 13 4.72 8.90 6.69
C VAL A 13 4.02 8.53 5.39
N THR A 14 3.53 7.30 5.28
CA THR A 14 2.81 6.84 4.09
C THR A 14 1.53 7.66 3.86
N LYS A 15 0.84 8.03 4.94
CA LYS A 15 -0.35 8.88 4.86
C LYS A 15 -0.07 10.19 4.15
N ARG A 16 1.01 10.88 4.54
CA ARG A 16 1.38 12.16 3.91
C ARG A 16 1.71 12.01 2.45
N VAL A 17 2.41 10.92 2.08
CA VAL A 17 2.73 10.62 0.70
C VAL A 17 1.46 10.34 -0.10
N ALA A 18 0.56 9.52 0.44
CA ALA A 18 -0.70 9.20 -0.22
C ALA A 18 -1.57 10.45 -0.46
N GLU A 19 -1.66 11.33 0.53
CA GLU A 19 -2.39 12.59 0.41
C GLU A 19 -1.81 13.49 -0.69
N LYS A 20 -0.48 13.53 -0.77
CA LYS A 20 0.21 14.29 -1.82
C LYS A 20 -0.08 13.73 -3.21
N ILE A 21 -0.06 12.42 -3.36
CA ILE A 21 -0.40 11.77 -4.65
C ILE A 21 -1.84 12.10 -5.03
N ALA A 22 -2.77 11.89 -4.13
CA ALA A 22 -4.20 12.14 -4.40
C ALA A 22 -4.46 13.58 -4.81
N SER A 23 -3.78 14.53 -4.18
CA SER A 23 -3.87 15.95 -4.54
C SER A 23 -3.29 16.22 -5.92
N ALA A 24 -2.12 15.65 -6.24
CA ALA A 24 -1.42 15.88 -7.50
C ALA A 24 -2.20 15.36 -8.72
N ILE A 25 -2.89 14.23 -8.59
CA ILE A 25 -3.62 13.60 -9.69
C ILE A 25 -5.14 13.78 -9.59
N ASP A 26 -5.62 14.53 -8.60
CA ASP A 26 -7.05 14.76 -8.34
C ASP A 26 -7.82 13.43 -8.21
N ALA A 27 -7.34 12.57 -7.33
CA ALA A 27 -7.91 11.25 -7.09
C ALA A 27 -8.61 11.18 -5.72
N ASP A 28 -9.53 10.24 -5.61
CA ASP A 28 -10.11 9.88 -4.31
C ASP A 28 -9.08 9.13 -3.47
N ILE A 29 -9.24 9.14 -2.16
CA ILE A 29 -8.31 8.52 -1.23
C ILE A 29 -9.06 7.65 -0.21
N PHE A 30 -8.48 6.49 0.11
CA PHE A 30 -9.04 5.59 1.11
C PHE A 30 -7.91 5.06 2.01
N GLU A 31 -8.09 5.21 3.32
CA GLU A 31 -7.15 4.67 4.30
C GLU A 31 -7.51 3.23 4.65
N ILE A 32 -6.51 2.33 4.52
CA ILE A 32 -6.63 0.95 4.99
C ILE A 32 -6.33 0.97 6.49
N GLU A 33 -7.38 0.91 7.31
CA GLU A 33 -7.22 0.97 8.76
C GLU A 33 -7.26 -0.43 9.37
N PRO A 34 -6.29 -0.80 10.20
CA PRO A 34 -6.38 -2.06 10.94
C PRO A 34 -7.52 -1.96 11.95
N LYS A 35 -8.23 -3.06 12.13
CA LYS A 35 -9.32 -3.13 13.12
C LYS A 35 -8.83 -2.79 14.51
N THR A 36 -7.61 -3.22 14.84
CA THR A 36 -6.89 -2.84 16.06
C THR A 36 -5.67 -2.02 15.67
N PRO A 37 -5.58 -0.73 16.04
CA PRO A 37 -4.45 0.12 15.68
C PRO A 37 -3.11 -0.43 16.21
N TYR A 38 -2.04 -0.15 15.47
CA TYR A 38 -0.69 -0.52 15.90
C TYR A 38 -0.16 0.50 16.90
N THR A 39 0.39 0.02 18.02
CA THR A 39 1.10 0.83 19.00
C THR A 39 2.59 0.89 18.65
N ALA A 40 3.35 1.76 19.33
CA ALA A 40 4.81 1.80 19.16
C ALA A 40 5.45 0.44 19.47
N ALA A 41 4.97 -0.24 20.52
CA ALA A 41 5.46 -1.58 20.86
C ALA A 41 5.13 -2.61 19.80
N ASP A 42 3.95 -2.51 19.18
CA ASP A 42 3.54 -3.40 18.08
C ASP A 42 4.45 -3.26 16.85
N LEU A 43 5.04 -2.10 16.65
CA LEU A 43 5.89 -1.77 15.50
C LEU A 43 7.38 -2.03 15.74
N ASP A 44 7.77 -2.49 16.93
CA ASP A 44 9.18 -2.72 17.27
C ASP A 44 9.71 -3.94 16.51
N TYR A 45 10.38 -3.70 15.39
CA TYR A 45 10.96 -4.75 14.55
C TYR A 45 12.13 -5.49 15.21
N MET A 46 12.70 -4.93 16.27
CA MET A 46 13.79 -5.56 17.05
C MET A 46 13.26 -6.58 18.06
N ASP A 47 11.97 -6.52 18.38
CA ASP A 47 11.33 -7.43 19.32
C ASP A 47 10.70 -8.61 18.55
N LYS A 48 11.18 -9.82 18.79
CA LYS A 48 10.68 -11.04 18.13
C LYS A 48 9.22 -11.33 18.45
N ASN A 49 8.71 -10.78 19.55
CA ASN A 49 7.35 -11.01 20.02
C ASN A 49 6.42 -9.83 19.71
N SER A 50 6.92 -8.78 19.02
CA SER A 50 6.05 -7.67 18.64
C SER A 50 5.02 -8.13 17.60
N ARG A 51 3.89 -7.45 17.58
CA ARG A 51 2.78 -7.76 16.67
C ARG A 51 3.23 -7.76 15.20
N SER A 52 3.97 -6.74 14.77
CA SER A 52 4.44 -6.65 13.38
C SER A 52 5.38 -7.80 13.02
N THR A 53 6.28 -8.18 13.93
CA THR A 53 7.20 -9.30 13.69
C THR A 53 6.43 -10.61 13.56
N ILE A 54 5.48 -10.88 14.44
CA ILE A 54 4.65 -12.09 14.40
C ILE A 54 3.85 -12.15 13.10
N GLU A 55 3.23 -11.05 12.71
CA GLU A 55 2.44 -10.97 11.48
C GLU A 55 3.31 -11.22 10.24
N MET A 56 4.50 -10.64 10.19
CA MET A 56 5.39 -10.77 9.03
C MET A 56 6.08 -12.12 8.94
N ASN A 57 6.14 -12.89 10.03
CA ASN A 57 6.67 -14.25 10.02
C ASN A 57 5.68 -15.27 9.47
N ASP A 58 4.43 -14.90 9.32
CA ASP A 58 3.38 -15.73 8.73
C ASP A 58 2.75 -15.00 7.55
N LYS A 59 3.21 -15.30 6.33
CA LYS A 59 2.74 -14.65 5.11
C LYS A 59 1.28 -14.95 4.78
N SER A 60 0.70 -15.97 5.39
CA SER A 60 -0.72 -16.30 5.22
C SER A 60 -1.62 -15.54 6.21
N PHE A 61 -1.02 -14.87 7.20
CA PHE A 61 -1.79 -14.11 8.16
C PHE A 61 -2.49 -12.93 7.49
N ARG A 62 -3.76 -12.71 7.87
CA ARG A 62 -4.57 -11.61 7.32
C ARG A 62 -5.10 -10.75 8.47
N PRO A 63 -4.34 -9.72 8.89
CA PRO A 63 -4.82 -8.81 9.92
C PRO A 63 -6.17 -8.22 9.51
N PRO A 64 -7.20 -8.24 10.37
CA PRO A 64 -8.49 -7.68 9.99
C PRO A 64 -8.42 -6.18 9.81
N ILE A 65 -9.13 -5.67 8.79
CA ILE A 65 -9.27 -4.25 8.53
C ILE A 65 -10.63 -3.75 9.02
N LYS A 66 -10.69 -2.46 9.33
CA LYS A 66 -11.87 -1.82 9.89
C LYS A 66 -13.01 -1.73 8.89
N GLU A 67 -12.67 -1.35 7.66
CA GLU A 67 -13.62 -1.18 6.56
C GLU A 67 -12.98 -1.58 5.24
N THR A 68 -13.81 -1.90 4.27
CA THR A 68 -13.39 -2.04 2.86
C THR A 68 -14.15 -1.01 2.02
N ILE A 69 -13.86 -0.95 0.73
CA ILE A 69 -14.46 -0.01 -0.20
C ILE A 69 -14.90 -0.73 -1.47
N ASP A 70 -16.03 -0.32 -2.03
CA ASP A 70 -16.46 -0.78 -3.34
C ASP A 70 -15.64 -0.03 -4.40
N VAL A 71 -14.87 -0.77 -5.20
CA VAL A 71 -13.97 -0.19 -6.20
C VAL A 71 -14.54 -0.22 -7.61
N SER A 72 -15.83 -0.52 -7.78
CA SER A 72 -16.45 -0.68 -9.09
C SER A 72 -16.37 0.59 -9.96
N ASP A 73 -16.31 1.78 -9.35
CA ASP A 73 -16.23 3.05 -10.08
C ASP A 73 -14.79 3.46 -10.45
N TYR A 74 -13.80 2.64 -10.09
CA TYR A 74 -12.39 2.94 -10.33
C TYR A 74 -11.78 1.96 -11.31
N ASP A 75 -10.96 2.45 -12.22
CA ASP A 75 -10.20 1.58 -13.14
C ASP A 75 -8.72 1.49 -12.76
N THR A 76 -8.23 2.44 -11.97
CA THR A 76 -6.85 2.47 -11.48
C THR A 76 -6.83 2.59 -9.96
N ILE A 77 -6.07 1.71 -9.30
CA ILE A 77 -5.94 1.70 -7.85
C ILE A 77 -4.46 1.77 -7.50
N LEU A 78 -4.07 2.82 -6.78
CA LEU A 78 -2.74 2.92 -6.19
C LEU A 78 -2.80 2.34 -4.79
N ILE A 79 -1.78 1.57 -4.41
CA ILE A 79 -1.73 0.89 -3.12
C ILE A 79 -0.41 1.22 -2.45
N GLY A 80 -0.47 1.96 -1.37
CA GLY A 80 0.70 2.45 -0.65
C GLY A 80 0.89 1.82 0.72
N PHE A 81 2.15 1.65 1.12
CA PHE A 81 2.50 1.01 2.39
C PHE A 81 3.93 1.32 2.81
N PRO A 82 4.22 1.23 4.11
CA PRO A 82 5.61 1.19 4.56
C PRO A 82 6.18 -0.21 4.29
N VAL A 83 7.45 -0.29 3.90
CA VAL A 83 8.10 -1.59 3.68
C VAL A 83 8.42 -2.23 5.04
N TRP A 84 7.93 -3.46 5.24
CA TRP A 84 8.24 -4.29 6.40
C TRP A 84 8.94 -5.56 5.93
N TRP A 85 10.16 -5.80 6.43
CA TRP A 85 10.96 -7.00 6.08
C TRP A 85 11.02 -7.21 4.56
N TYR A 86 11.33 -6.14 3.81
CA TYR A 86 11.55 -6.16 2.35
C TYR A 86 10.30 -6.44 1.52
N THR A 87 9.11 -6.43 2.12
CA THR A 87 7.85 -6.66 1.41
C THR A 87 6.73 -5.76 1.95
N ALA A 88 5.53 -5.87 1.38
CA ALA A 88 4.37 -5.17 1.89
C ALA A 88 3.87 -5.84 3.18
N PRO A 89 3.38 -5.07 4.16
CA PRO A 89 2.72 -5.64 5.33
C PRO A 89 1.53 -6.51 4.92
N THR A 90 1.28 -7.59 5.66
CA THR A 90 0.20 -8.53 5.30
C THR A 90 -1.20 -7.92 5.33
N ILE A 91 -1.39 -6.79 6.00
CA ILE A 91 -2.66 -6.04 5.95
C ILE A 91 -2.99 -5.58 4.52
N ILE A 92 -1.98 -5.37 3.68
CA ILE A 92 -2.18 -5.05 2.26
C ILE A 92 -2.83 -6.23 1.53
N ASN A 93 -2.41 -7.44 1.84
CA ASN A 93 -3.04 -8.64 1.31
C ASN A 93 -4.51 -8.74 1.75
N THR A 94 -4.79 -8.43 3.02
CA THR A 94 -6.17 -8.39 3.54
C THR A 94 -7.02 -7.43 2.70
N PHE A 95 -6.51 -6.24 2.43
CA PHE A 95 -7.24 -5.22 1.67
C PHE A 95 -7.48 -5.68 0.23
N ILE A 96 -6.44 -6.13 -0.48
CA ILE A 96 -6.57 -6.55 -1.88
C ILE A 96 -7.57 -7.68 -2.02
N GLU A 97 -7.57 -8.62 -1.06
CA GLU A 97 -8.51 -9.76 -1.08
C GLU A 97 -9.93 -9.33 -0.71
N SER A 98 -10.12 -8.13 -0.17
CA SER A 98 -11.45 -7.58 0.16
C SER A 98 -12.10 -6.84 -0.99
N ILE A 99 -11.38 -6.57 -2.08
CA ILE A 99 -11.87 -5.83 -3.24
C ILE A 99 -11.77 -6.68 -4.49
N ASP A 100 -12.49 -6.28 -5.55
CA ASP A 100 -12.39 -6.92 -6.85
C ASP A 100 -11.37 -6.15 -7.70
N ILE A 101 -10.12 -6.60 -7.69
CA ILE A 101 -9.01 -5.96 -8.41
C ILE A 101 -8.84 -6.51 -9.83
N ALA A 102 -9.55 -7.57 -10.19
CA ALA A 102 -9.40 -8.23 -11.48
C ALA A 102 -9.65 -7.25 -12.64
N GLY A 103 -8.72 -7.22 -13.59
CA GLY A 103 -8.82 -6.37 -14.78
C GLY A 103 -8.52 -4.88 -14.53
N LYS A 104 -8.30 -4.47 -13.30
CA LYS A 104 -7.98 -3.07 -12.98
C LYS A 104 -6.47 -2.84 -13.06
N THR A 105 -6.07 -1.60 -13.34
CA THR A 105 -4.68 -1.20 -13.25
C THR A 105 -4.32 -1.00 -11.78
N ALA A 106 -3.24 -1.61 -11.34
CA ALA A 106 -2.74 -1.47 -9.97
C ALA A 106 -1.31 -0.92 -9.98
N ILE A 107 -1.03 0.01 -9.08
CA ILE A 107 0.29 0.63 -8.96
C ILE A 107 0.66 0.65 -7.49
N ALA A 108 1.76 -0.03 -7.14
CA ALA A 108 2.27 -0.03 -5.78
C ALA A 108 3.17 1.19 -5.54
N PHE A 109 3.08 1.79 -4.37
CA PHE A 109 4.08 2.76 -3.92
C PHE A 109 4.44 2.48 -2.47
N CYS A 110 5.66 2.78 -2.10
CA CYS A 110 6.12 2.50 -0.74
C CYS A 110 6.91 3.64 -0.14
N THR A 111 6.97 3.63 1.17
CA THR A 111 7.88 4.47 1.95
C THR A 111 8.81 3.54 2.72
N SER A 112 10.09 3.89 2.79
CA SER A 112 11.06 3.09 3.53
C SER A 112 12.32 3.89 3.82
N GLY A 113 13.13 3.40 4.77
CA GLY A 113 14.43 3.98 5.09
C GLY A 113 15.54 3.59 4.11
N GLY A 114 15.35 2.56 3.29
CA GLY A 114 16.40 2.06 2.39
C GLY A 114 15.97 1.08 1.32
N THR A 115 14.90 0.32 1.56
CA THR A 115 14.44 -0.72 0.64
C THR A 115 13.62 -0.13 -0.51
N GLY A 116 13.92 -0.52 -1.76
CA GLY A 116 13.15 -0.10 -2.94
C GLY A 116 11.86 -0.87 -3.12
N ILE A 117 11.13 -0.54 -4.20
CA ILE A 117 9.78 -1.09 -4.46
C ILE A 117 9.80 -2.48 -5.10
N ILE A 118 10.87 -2.87 -5.77
CA ILE A 118 10.87 -4.04 -6.67
C ILE A 118 10.46 -5.34 -5.98
N GLY A 119 11.00 -5.62 -4.81
CA GLY A 119 10.65 -6.83 -4.06
C GLY A 119 9.18 -6.86 -3.65
N CYS A 120 8.67 -5.74 -3.17
CA CYS A 120 7.26 -5.61 -2.79
C CYS A 120 6.35 -5.78 -3.99
N GLU A 121 6.69 -5.12 -5.10
CA GLU A 121 5.92 -5.16 -6.34
C GLU A 121 5.86 -6.58 -6.91
N ASN A 122 7.00 -7.29 -6.94
CA ASN A 122 7.05 -8.66 -7.42
C ASN A 122 6.20 -9.60 -6.56
N ASP A 123 6.23 -9.44 -5.25
CA ASP A 123 5.40 -10.24 -4.34
C ASP A 123 3.91 -10.03 -4.62
N LEU A 124 3.49 -8.78 -4.85
CA LEU A 124 2.10 -8.46 -5.14
C LEU A 124 1.67 -8.96 -6.51
N LYS A 125 2.50 -8.82 -7.54
CA LYS A 125 2.23 -9.36 -8.88
C LYS A 125 2.06 -10.87 -8.85
N ASN A 126 2.92 -11.56 -8.12
CA ASN A 126 2.87 -13.02 -8.02
C ASN A 126 1.63 -13.49 -7.26
N ALA A 127 1.22 -12.75 -6.22
CA ALA A 127 0.04 -13.09 -5.43
C ALA A 127 -1.27 -12.75 -6.14
N TYR A 128 -1.29 -11.67 -6.92
CA TYR A 128 -2.52 -11.14 -7.54
C TYR A 128 -2.32 -10.87 -9.04
N PRO A 129 -2.09 -11.91 -9.86
CA PRO A 129 -1.82 -11.75 -11.29
C PRO A 129 -3.03 -11.31 -12.10
N GLU A 130 -4.24 -11.33 -11.51
CA GLU A 130 -5.48 -10.89 -12.18
C GLU A 130 -5.55 -9.38 -12.38
N ALA A 131 -4.75 -8.60 -11.67
CA ALA A 131 -4.65 -7.15 -11.88
C ALA A 131 -3.57 -6.83 -12.91
N ASN A 132 -3.70 -5.66 -13.55
CA ASN A 132 -2.70 -5.14 -14.48
C ASN A 132 -1.72 -4.25 -13.72
N TRP A 133 -0.63 -4.81 -13.26
CA TRP A 133 0.37 -4.10 -12.46
C TRP A 133 1.26 -3.22 -13.34
N LYS A 134 1.26 -1.92 -13.06
CA LYS A 134 2.19 -0.95 -13.66
C LYS A 134 3.39 -0.74 -12.73
N PRO A 135 4.52 -0.22 -13.25
CA PRO A 135 5.69 0.01 -12.41
C PRO A 135 5.38 0.90 -11.21
N GLY A 136 5.72 0.39 -10.03
CA GLY A 136 5.58 1.11 -8.78
C GLY A 136 6.77 1.99 -8.47
N ARG A 137 6.73 2.67 -7.33
CA ARG A 137 7.79 3.59 -6.94
C ARG A 137 7.93 3.72 -5.43
N ARG A 138 9.17 3.82 -4.97
CA ARG A 138 9.46 4.27 -3.62
C ARG A 138 9.41 5.80 -3.60
N LEU A 139 8.66 6.37 -2.65
CA LEU A 139 8.46 7.81 -2.56
C LEU A 139 8.98 8.36 -1.23
N TYR A 140 9.44 9.59 -1.27
CA TYR A 140 10.07 10.26 -0.12
C TYR A 140 9.19 11.38 0.46
N GLY A 141 8.14 11.80 -0.26
CA GLY A 141 7.27 12.90 0.14
C GLY A 141 7.73 14.27 -0.36
N ARG A 142 8.81 14.32 -1.11
CA ARG A 142 9.38 15.57 -1.69
C ARG A 142 9.25 15.65 -3.20
N GLU A 143 8.65 14.65 -3.84
CA GLU A 143 8.44 14.64 -5.27
C GLU A 143 7.52 15.78 -5.68
N SER A 144 7.78 16.39 -6.87
CA SER A 144 6.91 17.41 -7.40
C SER A 144 5.62 16.79 -7.93
N ASP A 145 4.57 17.60 -8.08
CA ASP A 145 3.33 17.17 -8.69
C ASP A 145 3.55 16.60 -10.09
N ASP A 146 4.42 17.23 -10.89
CA ASP A 146 4.74 16.77 -12.24
C ASP A 146 5.41 15.40 -12.23
N GLU A 147 6.33 15.14 -11.29
CA GLU A 147 6.96 13.83 -11.15
C GLU A 147 5.92 12.74 -10.84
N ILE A 148 4.97 13.04 -9.95
CA ILE A 148 3.92 12.12 -9.55
C ILE A 148 2.98 11.85 -10.73
N ILE A 149 2.53 12.90 -11.42
CA ILE A 149 1.64 12.80 -12.57
C ILE A 149 2.29 11.96 -13.67
N ASN A 150 3.55 12.23 -13.99
CA ASN A 150 4.27 11.50 -15.03
C ASN A 150 4.42 10.02 -14.68
N TRP A 151 4.73 9.71 -13.42
CA TRP A 151 4.84 8.33 -12.96
C TRP A 151 3.51 7.58 -13.09
N VAL A 152 2.42 8.15 -12.62
CA VAL A 152 1.10 7.48 -12.65
C VAL A 152 0.63 7.26 -14.08
N ASN A 153 1.00 8.13 -15.00
CA ASN A 153 0.59 8.06 -16.42
C ASN A 153 1.53 7.26 -17.32
N GLU A 154 2.60 6.71 -16.78
CA GLU A 154 3.53 5.88 -17.57
C GLU A 154 2.90 4.68 -18.24
#